data_375ceb289e804c7e691b463bbaab8e90
#
_entry.id   375ceb289e804c7e691b463bbaab8e90
#
_cell.length_a   1.000
_cell.length_b   1.000
_cell.length_c   1.000
_cell.angle_alpha   90.00
_cell.angle_beta   90.00
_cell.angle_gamma   90.00
#
_symmetry.space_group_name_H-M   'P 1'
#
loop_
_entity.id
_entity.type
_entity.pdbx_description
1 polymer ?
#
loop_
_entity_poly.entity_id
_entity_poly.type
_entity_poly.pdbx_seq_one_letter_code
_entity_poly.pdbx_strand_id
1 'polypeptide(L)'
;KSENYINKHLNNYLIIRVFNIYGKQQPKGYFISDIKEKIKNKQSISINNSYRDFIHIDEVSRFLDFSIFKDLNGIFNLGSGKSYKLANIIKIISIKMKIKFNLLINKKNDKLICDNTLVQKSGFKVKNEKNFSF
;
A
#
# COMPACT_ATOMS: atom_id res chain seq x y z
N LYS A 1 -14.93 6.97 -13.53
CA LYS A 1 -15.62 6.82 -14.85
C LYS A 1 -15.41 5.42 -15.44
N SER A 2 -14.17 4.89 -15.51
CA SER A 2 -13.87 3.58 -16.12
C SER A 2 -14.55 2.40 -15.42
N GLU A 3 -14.54 2.33 -14.08
CA GLU A 3 -15.19 1.26 -13.32
C GLU A 3 -16.71 1.23 -13.57
N ASN A 4 -17.36 2.41 -13.62
CA ASN A 4 -18.81 2.49 -13.90
C ASN A 4 -19.12 2.02 -15.32
N TYR A 5 -18.26 2.30 -16.29
CA TYR A 5 -18.42 1.82 -17.65
C TYR A 5 -18.32 0.29 -17.70
N ILE A 6 -17.26 -0.28 -17.10
CA ILE A 6 -17.06 -1.73 -17.03
C ILE A 6 -18.27 -2.43 -16.38
N ASN A 7 -18.68 -1.95 -15.21
CA ASN A 7 -19.81 -2.54 -14.46
C ASN A 7 -21.14 -2.47 -15.22
N LYS A 8 -21.30 -1.47 -16.11
CA LYS A 8 -22.53 -1.31 -16.91
C LYS A 8 -22.54 -2.17 -18.17
N HIS A 9 -21.39 -2.44 -18.76
CA HIS A 9 -21.29 -3.02 -20.11
C HIS A 9 -20.70 -4.43 -20.16
N LEU A 10 -20.09 -4.92 -19.06
CA LEU A 10 -19.50 -6.25 -19.01
C LEU A 10 -20.16 -7.08 -17.90
N ASN A 11 -20.53 -8.31 -18.26
CA ASN A 11 -21.12 -9.27 -17.32
C ASN A 11 -20.05 -10.05 -16.53
N ASN A 12 -18.85 -10.16 -17.09
CA ASN A 12 -17.72 -10.84 -16.46
C ASN A 12 -16.50 -9.91 -16.44
N TYR A 13 -16.07 -9.49 -15.25
CA TYR A 13 -14.95 -8.58 -15.08
C TYR A 13 -14.35 -8.69 -13.69
N LEU A 14 -13.08 -8.38 -13.57
CA LEU A 14 -12.38 -8.24 -12.31
C LEU A 14 -11.76 -6.83 -12.21
N ILE A 15 -12.17 -6.07 -11.22
CA ILE A 15 -11.57 -4.78 -10.87
C ILE A 15 -10.89 -4.92 -9.52
N ILE A 16 -9.59 -4.66 -9.47
CA ILE A 16 -8.80 -4.69 -8.25
C ILE A 16 -8.37 -3.27 -7.90
N ARG A 17 -8.88 -2.74 -6.79
CA ARG A 17 -8.47 -1.45 -6.21
C ARG A 17 -7.35 -1.69 -5.23
N VAL A 18 -6.11 -1.51 -5.67
CA VAL A 18 -4.95 -1.78 -4.85
C VAL A 18 -4.61 -0.57 -3.99
N PHE A 19 -4.39 -0.79 -2.69
CA PHE A 19 -3.94 0.24 -1.75
C PHE A 19 -2.44 0.51 -1.92
N ASN A 20 -1.83 1.31 -1.03
CA ASN A 20 -0.45 1.75 -1.24
C ASN A 20 0.51 0.58 -1.40
N ILE A 21 0.94 0.33 -2.62
CA ILE A 21 1.89 -0.74 -2.95
C ILE A 21 3.29 -0.30 -2.52
N TYR A 22 4.08 -1.24 -2.00
CA TYR A 22 5.50 -1.06 -1.77
C TYR A 22 6.30 -2.30 -2.21
N GLY A 23 7.60 -2.13 -2.41
CA GLY A 23 8.51 -3.19 -2.81
C GLY A 23 9.87 -2.65 -3.22
N LYS A 24 10.76 -3.56 -3.62
CA LYS A 24 12.05 -3.19 -4.19
C LYS A 24 11.85 -2.46 -5.54
N GLN A 25 12.77 -1.56 -5.87
CA GLN A 25 12.77 -0.82 -7.15
C GLN A 25 11.51 0.02 -7.42
N GLN A 26 10.78 0.42 -6.37
CA GLN A 26 9.65 1.33 -6.54
C GLN A 26 10.11 2.64 -7.22
N PRO A 27 9.46 3.09 -8.31
CA PRO A 27 9.84 4.32 -9.02
C PRO A 27 9.66 5.56 -8.14
N LYS A 28 10.29 6.67 -8.54
CA LYS A 28 10.06 7.98 -7.92
C LYS A 28 8.59 8.41 -8.04
N GLY A 29 8.14 9.27 -7.11
CA GLY A 29 6.75 9.72 -7.04
C GLY A 29 5.87 8.86 -6.12
N TYR A 30 6.39 7.79 -5.56
CA TYR A 30 5.71 6.99 -4.55
C TYR A 30 6.27 7.26 -3.16
N PHE A 31 5.42 7.18 -2.14
CA PHE A 31 5.76 7.56 -0.77
C PHE A 31 7.09 6.96 -0.28
N ILE A 32 7.28 5.65 -0.42
CA ILE A 32 8.49 4.98 0.11
C ILE A 32 9.76 5.43 -0.63
N SER A 33 9.71 5.51 -1.96
CA SER A 33 10.85 5.95 -2.78
C SER A 33 11.22 7.40 -2.52
N ASP A 34 10.23 8.29 -2.42
CA ASP A 34 10.44 9.72 -2.14
C ASP A 34 11.00 9.94 -0.73
N ILE A 35 10.53 9.19 0.27
CA ILE A 35 11.08 9.24 1.63
C ILE A 35 12.54 8.76 1.65
N LYS A 36 12.86 7.67 0.95
CA LYS A 36 14.25 7.20 0.84
C LYS A 36 15.17 8.27 0.22
N GLU A 37 14.71 8.92 -0.84
CA GLU A 37 15.47 9.98 -1.49
C GLU A 37 15.70 11.19 -0.56
N LYS A 38 14.65 11.65 0.12
CA LYS A 38 14.75 12.74 1.11
C LYS A 38 15.71 12.41 2.25
N ILE A 39 15.64 11.20 2.81
CA ILE A 39 16.57 10.75 3.86
C ILE A 39 18.01 10.71 3.33
N LYS A 40 18.23 10.13 2.12
CA LYS A 40 19.55 10.07 1.49
C LYS A 40 20.17 11.47 1.34
N ASN A 41 19.35 12.43 0.96
CA ASN A 41 19.76 13.82 0.75
C ASN A 41 19.75 14.66 2.05
N LYS A 42 19.53 14.04 3.21
CA LYS A 42 19.44 14.69 4.54
C LYS A 42 18.44 15.86 4.58
N GLN A 43 17.38 15.80 3.78
CA GLN A 43 16.33 16.79 3.74
C GLN A 43 15.37 16.62 4.92
N SER A 44 14.84 17.74 5.43
CA SER A 44 13.76 17.71 6.42
C SER A 44 12.49 17.13 5.80
N ILE A 45 11.82 16.26 6.54
CA ILE A 45 10.58 15.62 6.11
C ILE A 45 9.44 16.18 6.96
N SER A 46 8.44 16.76 6.31
CA SER A 46 7.20 17.21 6.96
C SER A 46 6.05 16.35 6.48
N ILE A 47 5.30 15.77 7.42
CA ILE A 47 4.13 14.92 7.15
C ILE A 47 2.98 15.25 8.10
N ASN A 48 1.77 14.88 7.70
CA ASN A 48 0.63 14.87 8.62
C ASN A 48 0.71 13.64 9.55
N ASN A 49 0.00 13.69 10.67
CA ASN A 49 -0.16 12.54 11.56
C ASN A 49 -1.11 11.51 10.92
N SER A 50 -0.63 10.86 9.88
CA SER A 50 -1.45 10.05 8.97
C SER A 50 -1.17 8.57 9.13
N TYR A 51 -2.21 7.79 8.85
CA TYR A 51 -2.16 6.33 8.83
C TYR A 51 -2.55 5.82 7.45
N ARG A 52 -1.81 4.83 6.94
CA ARG A 52 -2.06 4.21 5.63
C ARG A 52 -1.97 2.70 5.72
N ASP A 53 -2.69 2.06 4.84
CA ASP A 53 -2.52 0.64 4.56
C ASP A 53 -1.47 0.48 3.46
N PHE A 54 -0.52 -0.43 3.69
CA PHE A 54 0.52 -0.78 2.73
C PHE A 54 0.48 -2.27 2.42
N ILE A 55 0.62 -2.62 1.14
CA ILE A 55 0.68 -3.99 0.68
C ILE A 55 1.94 -4.21 -0.17
N HIS A 56 2.65 -5.32 0.06
CA HIS A 56 3.83 -5.66 -0.72
C HIS A 56 3.44 -6.08 -2.14
N ILE A 57 4.26 -5.75 -3.12
CA ILE A 57 4.01 -6.07 -4.54
C ILE A 57 3.84 -7.58 -4.77
N ASP A 58 4.56 -8.43 -4.02
CA ASP A 58 4.43 -9.88 -4.13
C ASP A 58 3.03 -10.37 -3.71
N GLU A 59 2.39 -9.71 -2.74
CA GLU A 59 1.03 -10.04 -2.35
C GLU A 59 0.01 -9.63 -3.42
N VAL A 60 0.29 -8.54 -4.14
CA VAL A 60 -0.52 -8.14 -5.30
C VAL A 60 -0.41 -9.20 -6.39
N SER A 61 0.81 -9.64 -6.73
CA SER A 61 1.04 -10.70 -7.72
C SER A 61 0.35 -12.01 -7.31
N ARG A 62 0.50 -12.43 -6.04
CA ARG A 62 -0.17 -13.63 -5.52
C ARG A 62 -1.70 -13.54 -5.60
N PHE A 63 -2.26 -12.36 -5.37
CA PHE A 63 -3.71 -12.18 -5.49
C PHE A 63 -4.16 -12.24 -6.95
N LEU A 64 -3.38 -11.71 -7.89
CA LEU A 64 -3.67 -11.81 -9.31
C LEU A 64 -3.71 -13.27 -9.76
N ASP A 65 -2.69 -14.07 -9.44
CA ASP A 65 -2.66 -15.50 -9.74
C ASP A 65 -3.85 -16.23 -9.11
N PHE A 66 -4.12 -15.97 -7.85
CA PHE A 66 -5.26 -16.54 -7.13
C PHE A 66 -6.60 -16.16 -7.77
N SER A 67 -6.76 -14.91 -8.19
CA SER A 67 -8.00 -14.41 -8.77
C SER A 67 -8.33 -15.06 -10.12
N ILE A 68 -7.30 -15.31 -10.94
CA ILE A 68 -7.43 -16.04 -12.21
C ILE A 68 -7.79 -17.50 -11.93
N PHE A 69 -7.07 -18.16 -11.01
CA PHE A 69 -7.33 -19.57 -10.68
C PHE A 69 -8.74 -19.79 -10.11
N LYS A 70 -9.25 -18.83 -9.34
CA LYS A 70 -10.59 -18.90 -8.72
C LYS A 70 -11.70 -18.31 -9.58
N ASP A 71 -11.39 -17.82 -10.78
CA ASP A 71 -12.33 -17.13 -11.68
C ASP A 71 -13.14 -16.05 -10.93
N LEU A 72 -12.43 -15.17 -10.20
CA LEU A 72 -13.08 -14.14 -9.41
C LEU A 72 -13.72 -13.09 -10.32
N ASN A 73 -14.94 -12.70 -9.98
CA ASN A 73 -15.72 -11.69 -10.69
C ASN A 73 -16.11 -10.57 -9.74
N GLY A 74 -16.09 -9.31 -10.22
CA GLY A 74 -16.53 -8.13 -9.48
C GLY A 74 -15.41 -7.19 -9.06
N ILE A 75 -15.64 -6.44 -7.97
CA ILE A 75 -14.73 -5.38 -7.49
C ILE A 75 -14.14 -5.78 -6.15
N PHE A 76 -12.82 -5.83 -6.07
CA PHE A 76 -12.08 -6.21 -4.86
C PHE A 76 -11.14 -5.09 -4.43
N ASN A 77 -11.22 -4.70 -3.15
CA ASN A 77 -10.22 -3.82 -2.55
C ASN A 77 -9.07 -4.68 -2.01
N LEU A 78 -7.86 -4.49 -2.51
CA LEU A 78 -6.68 -5.24 -2.14
C LEU A 78 -5.71 -4.39 -1.31
N GLY A 79 -5.60 -4.72 -0.05
CA GLY A 79 -4.70 -4.12 0.93
C GLY A 79 -4.42 -5.08 2.07
N SER A 80 -3.55 -4.69 2.98
CA SER A 80 -3.20 -5.54 4.12
C SER A 80 -4.31 -5.61 5.20
N GLY A 81 -5.24 -4.66 5.18
CA GLY A 81 -6.22 -4.44 6.24
C GLY A 81 -5.61 -3.86 7.52
N LYS A 82 -4.33 -3.46 7.50
CA LYS A 82 -3.61 -2.92 8.65
C LYS A 82 -3.32 -1.44 8.53
N SER A 83 -3.33 -0.79 9.69
CA SER A 83 -3.05 0.63 9.83
C SER A 83 -1.59 0.85 10.22
N TYR A 84 -0.83 1.52 9.37
CA TYR A 84 0.56 1.89 9.63
C TYR A 84 0.70 3.40 9.77
N LYS A 85 1.25 3.86 10.90
CA LYS A 85 1.57 5.27 11.11
C LYS A 85 2.73 5.67 10.20
N LEU A 86 2.56 6.68 9.35
CA LEU A 86 3.59 7.09 8.38
C LEU A 86 4.92 7.47 9.06
N ALA A 87 4.86 8.15 10.21
CA ALA A 87 6.06 8.48 10.98
C ALA A 87 6.88 7.23 11.38
N ASN A 88 6.21 6.12 11.71
CA ASN A 88 6.90 4.87 12.06
C ASN A 88 7.57 4.25 10.84
N ILE A 89 6.90 4.27 9.68
CA ILE A 89 7.48 3.79 8.41
C ILE A 89 8.76 4.59 8.09
N ILE A 90 8.70 5.92 8.20
CA ILE A 90 9.86 6.79 7.93
C ILE A 90 11.01 6.47 8.88
N LYS A 91 10.72 6.25 10.18
CA LYS A 91 11.73 5.84 11.17
C LYS A 91 12.39 4.51 10.81
N ILE A 92 11.58 3.51 10.39
CA ILE A 92 12.11 2.20 9.96
C ILE A 92 13.05 2.37 8.75
N ILE A 93 12.67 3.19 7.77
CA ILE A 93 13.51 3.47 6.60
C ILE A 93 14.84 4.12 7.02
N SER A 94 14.79 5.14 7.88
CA SER A 94 15.98 5.83 8.39
C SER A 94 16.93 4.88 9.13
N ILE A 95 16.39 4.01 9.99
CA ILE A 95 17.17 3.00 10.72
C ILE A 95 17.88 2.05 9.74
N LYS A 96 17.13 1.53 8.72
CA LYS A 96 17.70 0.64 7.70
C LYS A 96 18.78 1.32 6.86
N MET A 97 18.59 2.60 6.55
CA MET A 97 19.58 3.38 5.80
C MET A 97 20.76 3.86 6.67
N LYS A 98 20.67 3.76 8.00
CA LYS A 98 21.65 4.29 8.97
C LYS A 98 21.88 5.81 8.80
N ILE A 99 20.86 6.55 8.41
CA ILE A 99 20.93 7.99 8.17
C ILE A 99 19.99 8.72 9.14
N LYS A 100 20.52 9.68 9.90
CA LYS A 100 19.72 10.59 10.73
C LYS A 100 19.03 11.63 9.84
N PHE A 101 17.80 12.00 10.19
CA PHE A 101 16.98 12.98 9.47
C PHE A 101 16.12 13.77 10.45
N ASN A 102 15.56 14.88 9.97
CA ASN A 102 14.62 15.70 10.74
C ASN A 102 13.18 15.41 10.28
N LEU A 103 12.30 15.08 11.24
CA LEU A 103 10.90 14.76 10.99
C LEU A 103 10.00 15.73 11.73
N LEU A 104 9.19 16.49 10.98
CA LEU A 104 8.14 17.35 11.48
C LEU A 104 6.78 16.67 11.25
N ILE A 105 5.99 16.55 12.31
CA ILE A 105 4.65 15.94 12.25
C ILE A 105 3.60 17.01 12.49
N ASN A 106 2.79 17.30 11.49
CA ASN A 106 1.69 18.26 11.58
C ASN A 106 0.52 17.66 12.37
N LYS A 107 -0.32 18.53 12.96
CA LYS A 107 -1.48 18.13 13.77
C LYS A 107 -2.63 17.48 12.96
N LYS A 108 -2.66 17.67 11.63
CA LYS A 108 -3.74 17.12 10.81
C LYS A 108 -3.70 15.60 10.84
N ASN A 109 -4.80 14.99 11.30
CA ASN A 109 -4.97 13.54 11.36
C ASN A 109 -5.75 13.06 10.14
N ASP A 110 -5.29 11.99 9.51
CA ASP A 110 -6.08 11.26 8.53
C ASP A 110 -5.75 9.76 8.58
N LYS A 111 -6.69 8.93 8.17
CA LYS A 111 -6.56 7.48 8.22
C LYS A 111 -7.24 6.86 7.00
N LEU A 112 -6.48 6.10 6.23
CA LEU A 112 -6.98 5.35 5.08
C LEU A 112 -6.52 3.89 5.18
N ILE A 113 -7.48 2.99 5.41
CA ILE A 113 -7.25 1.55 5.54
C ILE A 113 -8.15 0.83 4.57
N CYS A 114 -7.65 -0.24 3.99
CA CYS A 114 -8.39 -1.11 3.10
C CYS A 114 -9.47 -1.89 3.85
N ASP A 115 -10.69 -1.81 3.38
CA ASP A 115 -11.67 -2.85 3.66
C ASP A 115 -11.47 -3.99 2.66
N ASN A 116 -10.71 -5.00 3.08
CA ASN A 116 -10.39 -6.18 2.28
C ASN A 116 -11.31 -7.38 2.57
N THR A 117 -12.51 -7.12 3.08
CA THR A 117 -13.48 -8.16 3.48
C THR A 117 -13.81 -9.12 2.34
N LEU A 118 -14.02 -8.61 1.11
CA LEU A 118 -14.31 -9.46 -0.04
C LEU A 118 -13.12 -10.32 -0.44
N VAL A 119 -11.89 -9.79 -0.36
CA VAL A 119 -10.65 -10.56 -0.58
C VAL A 119 -10.56 -11.72 0.43
N GLN A 120 -10.83 -11.46 1.71
CA GLN A 120 -10.82 -12.51 2.74
C GLN A 120 -11.93 -13.55 2.51
N LYS A 121 -13.14 -13.13 2.17
CA LYS A 121 -14.27 -14.02 1.86
C LYS A 121 -14.02 -14.89 0.64
N SER A 122 -13.20 -14.46 -0.33
CA SER A 122 -12.79 -15.31 -1.48
C SER A 122 -11.87 -16.46 -1.07
N GLY A 123 -11.34 -16.46 0.15
CA GLY A 123 -10.38 -17.43 0.68
C GLY A 123 -8.92 -16.98 0.56
N PHE A 124 -8.65 -15.82 -0.03
CA PHE A 124 -7.28 -15.29 -0.08
C PHE A 124 -6.87 -14.69 1.25
N LYS A 125 -5.68 -15.06 1.72
CA LYS A 125 -5.08 -14.50 2.94
C LYS A 125 -3.84 -13.68 2.59
N VAL A 126 -3.90 -12.38 2.83
CA VAL A 126 -2.74 -11.50 2.70
C VAL A 126 -1.72 -11.87 3.78
N LYS A 127 -0.52 -12.22 3.35
CA LYS A 127 0.61 -12.43 4.26
C LYS A 127 1.16 -11.07 4.67
N ASN A 128 0.99 -10.73 5.93
CA ASN A 128 1.54 -9.48 6.44
C ASN A 128 3.01 -9.67 6.79
N GLU A 129 3.89 -8.98 6.08
CA GLU A 129 5.29 -8.90 6.47
C GLU A 129 5.40 -8.19 7.84
N LYS A 130 6.04 -8.85 8.80
CA LYS A 130 6.34 -8.25 10.11
C LYS A 130 7.35 -7.09 9.98
N ASN A 131 8.19 -7.13 8.96
CA ASN A 131 9.21 -6.13 8.65
C ASN A 131 9.03 -5.67 7.21
N PHE A 132 8.82 -4.37 7.01
CA PHE A 132 8.82 -3.81 5.66
C PHE A 132 10.14 -4.13 4.95
N SER A 133 10.10 -5.01 3.94
CA SER A 133 11.24 -5.27 3.04
C SER A 133 11.20 -4.25 1.90
N PHE A 134 12.04 -3.21 2.01
CA PHE A 134 12.15 -2.18 0.97
C PHE A 134 13.36 -2.42 0.07
#